data_5a14a5c8be0e1dc462003cd18c6083e6
#
_entry.id   5a14a5c8be0e1dc462003cd18c6083e6
#
_cell.length_a   1.000
_cell.length_b   1.000
_cell.length_c   1.000
_cell.angle_alpha   90.00
_cell.angle_beta   90.00
_cell.angle_gamma   90.00
#
_symmetry.space_group_name_H-M   'P 1'
#
loop_
_entity.id
_entity.type
_entity.pdbx_description
1 polymer ?
#
loop_
_entity_poly.entity_id
_entity_poly.type
_entity_poly.pdbx_seq_one_letter_code
_entity_poly.pdbx_strand_id
1 'polypeptide(L)'
;MDRKLKIRDLTLRDGQQSLFATRLNQANIDKLLPLYENAGFFAMEVWGGAVPDSVMRYLDESPWNRLRSVSQAMKGKSLLTALSRGRNLFGYVPYPDSVLEGFYKEAIKNGLNVMRIFDALNDIDN
;
A
#
# COMPACT_ATOMS: atom_id res chain seq x y z
N MET A 1 -17.82 -19.47 20.75
CA MET A 1 -16.70 -19.19 19.82
C MET A 1 -16.24 -17.77 20.07
N ASP A 2 -15.07 -17.59 20.65
CA ASP A 2 -14.46 -16.27 20.80
C ASP A 2 -14.08 -15.72 19.43
N ARG A 3 -14.87 -14.78 18.92
CA ARG A 3 -14.55 -14.05 17.68
C ARG A 3 -13.51 -12.97 17.99
N LYS A 4 -12.25 -13.27 17.75
CA LYS A 4 -11.18 -12.29 17.86
C LYS A 4 -11.32 -11.26 16.73
N LEU A 5 -11.42 -9.97 17.08
CA LEU A 5 -11.47 -8.87 16.12
C LEU A 5 -10.16 -8.82 15.31
N LYS A 6 -10.28 -8.69 14.00
CA LYS A 6 -9.15 -8.49 13.09
C LYS A 6 -9.11 -7.02 12.67
N ILE A 7 -8.05 -6.33 13.05
CA ILE A 7 -7.87 -4.90 12.77
C ILE A 7 -6.95 -4.75 11.55
N ARG A 8 -7.36 -3.93 10.59
CA ARG A 8 -6.50 -3.45 9.51
C ARG A 8 -6.17 -1.98 9.75
N ASP A 9 -4.88 -1.67 9.88
CA ASP A 9 -4.39 -0.30 9.98
C ASP A 9 -4.30 0.35 8.60
N LEU A 10 -4.61 1.64 8.51
CA LEU A 10 -4.56 2.44 7.28
C LEU A 10 -3.62 3.65 7.39
N THR A 11 -2.89 3.77 8.48
CA THR A 11 -2.10 4.97 8.80
C THR A 11 -1.04 5.26 7.74
N LEU A 12 -0.30 4.25 7.29
CA LEU A 12 0.80 4.42 6.34
C LEU A 12 0.34 4.61 4.89
N ARG A 13 -0.95 4.47 4.59
CA ARG A 13 -1.51 4.81 3.28
C ARG A 13 -2.50 5.96 3.37
N ASP A 14 -3.67 5.74 3.95
CA ASP A 14 -4.74 6.75 3.99
C ASP A 14 -4.45 7.87 4.97
N GLY A 15 -3.99 7.54 6.16
CA GLY A 15 -3.65 8.51 7.19
C GLY A 15 -2.60 9.49 6.71
N GLN A 16 -1.48 9.02 6.17
CA GLN A 16 -0.43 9.89 5.65
C GLN A 16 -0.85 10.62 4.36
N GLN A 17 -1.69 10.02 3.54
CA GLN A 17 -2.25 10.69 2.35
C GLN A 17 -3.10 11.88 2.77
N SER A 18 -3.92 11.74 3.79
CA SER A 18 -4.85 12.77 4.25
C SER A 18 -4.18 13.87 5.07
N LEU A 19 -3.21 13.50 5.94
CA LEU A 19 -2.61 14.42 6.91
C LEU A 19 -1.30 15.03 6.44
N PHE A 20 -0.53 14.34 5.60
CA PHE A 20 0.79 14.77 5.14
C PHE A 20 0.88 14.96 3.62
N ALA A 21 -0.26 15.09 2.94
CA ALA A 21 -0.33 15.18 1.48
C ALA A 21 0.49 14.05 0.80
N THR A 22 0.47 12.86 1.36
CA THR A 22 1.22 11.67 0.92
C THR A 22 2.75 11.86 0.95
N ARG A 23 3.26 12.78 1.76
CA ARG A 23 4.70 13.15 1.78
C ARG A 23 5.44 12.66 3.01
N LEU A 24 4.96 11.63 3.68
CA LEU A 24 5.72 10.95 4.73
C LEU A 24 6.90 10.21 4.07
N ASN A 25 8.13 10.64 4.38
CA ASN A 25 9.33 10.07 3.76
C ASN A 25 9.72 8.72 4.36
N GLN A 26 10.57 7.97 3.63
CA GLN A 26 10.98 6.62 4.03
C GLN A 26 11.68 6.60 5.39
N ALA A 27 12.55 7.57 5.66
CA ALA A 27 13.28 7.62 6.93
C ALA A 27 12.35 7.74 8.16
N ASN A 28 11.23 8.44 8.03
CA ASN A 28 10.23 8.52 9.09
C ASN A 28 9.39 7.23 9.19
N ILE A 29 9.08 6.60 8.08
CA ILE A 29 8.42 5.29 8.09
C ILE A 29 9.30 4.27 8.81
N ASP A 30 10.58 4.18 8.47
CA ASP A 30 11.51 3.22 9.07
C ASP A 30 11.61 3.38 10.60
N LYS A 31 11.51 4.61 11.12
CA LYS A 31 11.44 4.87 12.57
C LYS A 31 10.16 4.32 13.23
N LEU A 32 9.08 4.23 12.47
CA LEU A 32 7.79 3.74 12.98
C LEU A 32 7.68 2.21 12.93
N LEU A 33 8.38 1.55 12.00
CA LEU A 33 8.24 0.10 11.77
C LEU A 33 8.41 -0.74 13.05
N PRO A 34 9.35 -0.47 13.98
CA PRO A 34 9.46 -1.24 15.22
C PRO A 34 8.22 -1.16 16.12
N LEU A 35 7.48 -0.05 16.07
CA LEU A 35 6.22 0.10 16.80
C LEU A 35 5.12 -0.76 16.17
N TYR A 36 5.04 -0.76 14.83
CA TYR A 36 4.08 -1.57 14.10
C TYR A 36 4.33 -3.08 14.26
N GLU A 37 5.58 -3.50 14.36
CA GLU A 37 5.94 -4.90 14.60
C GLU A 37 5.25 -5.49 15.82
N ASN A 38 5.02 -4.68 16.85
CA ASN A 38 4.43 -5.09 18.12
C ASN A 38 2.95 -4.73 18.25
N ALA A 39 2.37 -4.03 17.28
CA ALA A 39 0.97 -3.57 17.34
C ALA A 39 -0.06 -4.69 17.16
N GLY A 40 0.32 -5.82 16.57
CA GLY A 40 -0.56 -6.98 16.40
C GLY A 40 -1.68 -6.78 15.37
N PHE A 41 -1.53 -5.90 14.41
CA PHE A 41 -2.49 -5.73 13.33
C PHE A 41 -2.57 -6.97 12.45
N PHE A 42 -3.80 -7.36 12.11
CA PHE A 42 -4.03 -8.44 11.15
C PHE A 42 -3.51 -8.08 9.76
N ALA A 43 -3.71 -6.83 9.35
CA ALA A 43 -3.25 -6.31 8.07
C ALA A 43 -2.91 -4.81 8.19
N MET A 44 -2.07 -4.32 7.30
CA MET A 44 -1.72 -2.91 7.19
C MET A 44 -1.82 -2.47 5.73
N GLU A 45 -2.57 -1.41 5.46
CA GLU A 45 -2.57 -0.77 4.13
C GLU A 45 -1.43 0.24 4.08
N VAL A 46 -0.39 -0.10 3.34
CA VAL A 46 0.88 0.62 3.34
C VAL A 46 1.24 1.22 1.99
N TRP A 47 0.50 0.85 0.94
CA TRP A 47 0.85 1.16 -0.44
C TRP A 47 -0.39 1.37 -1.32
N GLY A 48 -0.19 1.81 -2.57
CA GLY A 48 -1.29 2.15 -3.48
C GLY A 48 -1.88 3.54 -3.19
N GLY A 49 -3.07 3.80 -3.70
CA GLY A 49 -3.65 5.14 -3.67
C GLY A 49 -2.73 6.16 -4.34
N ALA A 50 -2.41 7.26 -3.67
CA ALA A 50 -1.48 8.27 -4.18
C ALA A 50 0.00 8.00 -3.78
N VAL A 51 0.28 6.95 -3.00
CA VAL A 51 1.62 6.70 -2.47
C VAL A 51 2.67 6.52 -3.57
N PRO A 52 2.50 5.64 -4.59
CA PRO A 52 3.54 5.46 -5.60
C PRO A 52 3.87 6.74 -6.36
N ASP A 53 2.85 7.49 -6.78
CA ASP A 53 3.04 8.75 -7.52
C ASP A 53 3.73 9.82 -6.66
N SER A 54 3.24 10.04 -5.44
CA SER A 54 3.78 11.08 -4.56
C SER A 54 5.21 10.81 -4.11
N VAL A 55 5.55 9.54 -3.88
CA VAL A 55 6.90 9.12 -3.48
C VAL A 55 7.91 9.43 -4.59
N MET A 56 7.55 9.11 -5.84
CA MET A 56 8.41 9.44 -7.00
C MET A 56 8.46 10.94 -7.27
N ARG A 57 7.30 11.60 -7.28
CA ARG A 57 7.16 12.99 -7.74
C ARG A 57 7.71 14.01 -6.77
N TYR A 58 7.53 13.80 -5.46
CA TYR A 58 7.79 14.82 -4.44
C TYR A 58 8.89 14.46 -3.45
N LEU A 59 9.20 13.17 -3.30
CA LEU A 59 10.20 12.72 -2.32
C LEU A 59 11.48 12.21 -2.97
N ASP A 60 11.49 12.05 -4.31
CA ASP A 60 12.60 11.44 -5.05
C ASP A 60 13.00 10.07 -4.48
N GLU A 61 12.00 9.31 -4.03
CA GLU A 61 12.15 7.98 -3.45
C GLU A 61 11.53 6.91 -4.35
N SER A 62 12.01 5.66 -4.22
CA SER A 62 11.42 4.52 -4.92
C SER A 62 10.23 3.95 -4.15
N PRO A 63 9.02 3.91 -4.75
CA PRO A 63 7.87 3.28 -4.12
C PRO A 63 8.07 1.77 -3.90
N TRP A 64 8.86 1.13 -4.74
CA TRP A 64 9.21 -0.28 -4.60
C TRP A 64 10.13 -0.54 -3.40
N ASN A 65 11.11 0.35 -3.15
CA ASN A 65 11.96 0.27 -1.96
C ASN A 65 11.12 0.42 -0.69
N ARG A 66 10.15 1.33 -0.70
CA ARG A 66 9.20 1.51 0.40
C ARG A 66 8.44 0.22 0.71
N LEU A 67 7.86 -0.40 -0.31
CA LEU A 67 7.11 -1.64 -0.14
C LEU A 67 8.00 -2.76 0.41
N ARG A 68 9.22 -2.90 -0.11
CA ARG A 68 10.20 -3.90 0.36
C ARG A 68 10.62 -3.68 1.81
N SER A 69 10.92 -2.45 2.20
CA SER A 69 11.31 -2.12 3.58
C SER A 69 10.22 -2.50 4.57
N VAL A 70 8.98 -2.09 4.30
CA VAL A 70 7.83 -2.44 5.15
C VAL A 70 7.59 -3.95 5.15
N SER A 71 7.70 -4.61 3.98
CA SER A 71 7.53 -6.06 3.87
C SER A 71 8.54 -6.83 4.72
N GLN A 72 9.80 -6.41 4.70
CA GLN A 72 10.84 -7.05 5.50
C GLN A 72 10.58 -6.90 7.00
N ALA A 73 10.20 -5.70 7.45
CA ALA A 73 9.91 -5.45 8.85
C ALA A 73 8.66 -6.21 9.34
N MET A 74 7.60 -6.30 8.50
CA MET A 74 6.32 -6.92 8.89
C MET A 74 6.22 -8.41 8.59
N LYS A 75 7.28 -9.04 8.09
CA LYS A 75 7.26 -10.45 7.67
C LYS A 75 6.74 -11.38 8.77
N GLY A 76 5.64 -12.08 8.46
CA GLY A 76 4.99 -13.00 9.40
C GLY A 76 4.19 -12.35 10.53
N LYS A 77 4.13 -11.02 10.60
CA LYS A 77 3.42 -10.28 11.66
C LYS A 77 2.10 -9.67 11.19
N SER A 78 2.09 -9.07 9.99
CA SER A 78 0.89 -8.46 9.40
C SER A 78 0.86 -8.69 7.90
N LEU A 79 -0.33 -8.83 7.33
CA LEU A 79 -0.51 -8.83 5.88
C LEU A 79 -0.38 -7.39 5.34
N LEU A 80 0.40 -7.21 4.28
CA LEU A 80 0.49 -5.92 3.62
C LEU A 80 -0.58 -5.79 2.55
N THR A 81 -1.29 -4.68 2.58
CA THR A 81 -2.36 -4.38 1.63
C THR A 81 -2.08 -3.08 0.88
N ALA A 82 -2.61 -2.97 -0.33
CA ALA A 82 -2.55 -1.77 -1.14
C ALA A 82 -3.91 -1.45 -1.74
N LEU A 83 -4.13 -0.15 -2.01
CA LEU A 83 -5.31 0.32 -2.71
C LEU A 83 -5.03 0.44 -4.20
N SER A 84 -5.88 -0.17 -5.04
CA SER A 84 -5.86 -0.01 -6.49
C SER A 84 -7.17 0.59 -6.99
N ARG A 85 -7.07 1.54 -7.93
CA ARG A 85 -8.21 2.21 -8.56
C ARG A 85 -8.59 1.51 -9.88
N GLY A 86 -8.88 0.20 -9.84
CA GLY A 86 -9.13 -0.57 -11.04
C GLY A 86 -7.98 -0.42 -12.05
N ARG A 87 -8.32 -0.22 -13.32
CA ARG A 87 -7.35 -0.02 -14.41
C ARG A 87 -6.46 1.20 -14.26
N ASN A 88 -6.85 2.16 -13.44
CA ASN A 88 -6.06 3.36 -13.20
C ASN A 88 -4.89 3.12 -12.24
N LEU A 89 -4.86 2.01 -11.50
CA LEU A 89 -3.86 1.71 -10.48
C LEU A 89 -3.73 2.86 -9.47
N PHE A 90 -2.65 3.62 -9.56
CA PHE A 90 -2.38 4.85 -8.80
C PHE A 90 -2.44 6.11 -9.68
N GLY A 91 -2.70 5.95 -11.00
CA GLY A 91 -2.72 7.03 -11.98
C GLY A 91 -4.09 7.69 -12.14
N TYR A 92 -4.20 8.52 -13.18
CA TYR A 92 -5.38 9.33 -13.47
C TYR A 92 -6.09 8.92 -14.77
N VAL A 93 -5.53 7.97 -15.49
CA VAL A 93 -6.09 7.39 -16.72
C VAL A 93 -5.90 5.89 -16.68
N PRO A 94 -6.75 5.10 -17.38
CA PRO A 94 -6.60 3.64 -17.45
C PRO A 94 -5.28 3.24 -18.11
N TYR A 95 -4.62 2.25 -17.53
CA TYR A 95 -3.43 1.63 -18.10
C TYR A 95 -3.81 0.42 -18.97
N PRO A 96 -2.98 0.07 -19.98
CA PRO A 96 -3.13 -1.17 -20.75
C PRO A 96 -2.99 -2.42 -19.86
N ASP A 97 -3.64 -3.51 -20.25
CA ASP A 97 -3.64 -4.78 -19.48
C ASP A 97 -2.24 -5.30 -19.19
N SER A 98 -1.32 -5.18 -20.16
CA SER A 98 0.09 -5.60 -19.96
C SER A 98 0.80 -4.83 -18.83
N VAL A 99 0.46 -3.55 -18.63
CA VAL A 99 0.98 -2.74 -17.53
C VAL A 99 0.35 -3.17 -16.21
N LEU A 100 -0.96 -3.42 -16.18
CA LEU A 100 -1.66 -3.93 -15.00
C LEU A 100 -1.06 -5.26 -14.52
N GLU A 101 -0.91 -6.19 -15.44
CA GLU A 101 -0.34 -7.51 -15.15
C GLU A 101 1.08 -7.41 -14.60
N GLY A 102 1.94 -6.64 -15.26
CA GLY A 102 3.32 -6.41 -14.82
C GLY A 102 3.37 -5.74 -13.45
N PHE A 103 2.54 -4.72 -13.22
CA PHE A 103 2.47 -4.00 -11.96
C PHE A 103 2.07 -4.92 -10.79
N TYR A 104 1.01 -5.71 -10.95
CA TYR A 104 0.56 -6.62 -9.90
C TYR A 104 1.58 -7.73 -9.61
N LYS A 105 2.20 -8.30 -10.64
CA LYS A 105 3.28 -9.28 -10.46
C LYS A 105 4.43 -8.71 -9.65
N GLU A 106 4.89 -7.51 -9.99
CA GLU A 106 5.97 -6.85 -9.24
C GLU A 106 5.53 -6.45 -7.83
N ALA A 107 4.29 -6.02 -7.62
CA ALA A 107 3.78 -5.70 -6.29
C ALA A 107 3.81 -6.93 -5.35
N ILE A 108 3.33 -8.08 -5.83
CA ILE A 108 3.37 -9.35 -5.10
C ILE A 108 4.80 -9.77 -4.80
N LYS A 109 5.69 -9.72 -5.79
CA LYS A 109 7.11 -10.06 -5.65
C LYS A 109 7.84 -9.17 -4.63
N ASN A 110 7.41 -7.92 -4.49
CA ASN A 110 7.96 -6.96 -3.52
C ASN A 110 7.28 -7.02 -2.14
N GLY A 111 6.39 -8.00 -1.92
CA GLY A 111 5.86 -8.35 -0.60
C GLY A 111 4.42 -7.93 -0.33
N LEU A 112 3.67 -7.50 -1.34
CA LEU A 112 2.25 -7.24 -1.18
C LEU A 112 1.48 -8.56 -1.05
N ASN A 113 0.58 -8.63 -0.07
CA ASN A 113 -0.22 -9.83 0.20
C ASN A 113 -1.66 -9.72 -0.29
N VAL A 114 -2.24 -8.51 -0.21
CA VAL A 114 -3.65 -8.28 -0.53
C VAL A 114 -3.79 -7.00 -1.35
N MET A 115 -4.48 -7.09 -2.47
CA MET A 115 -4.87 -5.93 -3.26
C MET A 115 -6.33 -5.59 -2.96
N ARG A 116 -6.59 -4.36 -2.49
CA ARG A 116 -7.92 -3.80 -2.32
C ARG A 116 -8.27 -2.97 -3.55
N ILE A 117 -9.14 -3.51 -4.38
CA ILE A 117 -9.51 -2.88 -5.66
C ILE A 117 -10.86 -2.18 -5.48
N PHE A 118 -10.99 -0.98 -6.03
CA PHE A 118 -12.26 -0.28 -6.14
C PHE A 118 -12.39 0.42 -7.49
N ASP A 119 -13.62 0.59 -7.89
CA ASP A 119 -14.01 1.51 -8.95
C ASP A 119 -14.99 2.55 -8.40
N ALA A 120 -14.85 3.82 -8.79
CA ALA A 120 -15.68 4.91 -8.30
C ALA A 120 -17.17 4.78 -8.72
N LEU A 121 -17.44 4.08 -9.80
CA LEU A 121 -18.78 3.83 -10.34
C LEU A 121 -19.30 2.42 -10.04
N ASN A 122 -18.52 1.61 -9.31
CA ASN A 122 -18.78 0.18 -9.06
C ASN A 122 -18.85 -0.66 -10.35
N ASP A 123 -18.10 -0.28 -11.36
CA ASP A 123 -17.93 -1.07 -12.56
C ASP A 123 -16.95 -2.21 -12.30
N ILE A 124 -17.45 -3.45 -12.32
CA ILE A 124 -16.65 -4.64 -12.02
C ILE A 124 -15.78 -5.09 -13.21
N ASP A 125 -16.03 -4.54 -14.39
CA ASP A 125 -15.26 -4.83 -15.61
C ASP A 125 -14.05 -3.91 -15.78
N ASN A 126 -13.93 -2.89 -14.91
CA ASN A 126 -12.81 -1.94 -14.91
C ASN A 126 -11.58 -2.47 -14.17
#